data_c99b7c068f2b2c67b4da598fb8fc1ab1
#
_entry.id   c99b7c068f2b2c67b4da598fb8fc1ab1
#
_cell.length_a   1.000
_cell.length_b   1.000
_cell.length_c   1.000
_cell.angle_alpha   90.00
_cell.angle_beta   90.00
_cell.angle_gamma   90.00
#
_symmetry.space_group_name_H-M   'P 1'
#
loop_
_entity.id
_entity.type
_entity.pdbx_description
1 polymer ?
#
loop_
_entity_poly.entity_id
_entity_poly.type
_entity_poly.pdbx_seq_one_letter_code
_entity_poly.pdbx_strand_id
1 'polypeptide(L)'
;MKQGTVLTRAVMLLLFAAVCAYFAVAAWQSFHQSEYTMATYAYTVDDAVEATGLLVRQEEVILSGQAAAIVDVIPDQGEKVNAGGTVAYLYRDEAALERKRELRTLELEREQLIYSLQRGDTGWDNARLGQSIVDAMVGLKTSAAYGDLTGLEDQVLSFKSLVIRRGASSAGGAADIQAKVEEIDAQHAALQAAAGQDTTPIRVDKSGSFSAVADGYEALLTPDMLSTLTVSDLTALLARKPEAPEGAVGKLITSSTWYFTAAL
;
A
#
# COMPACT_ATOMS: atom_id res chain seq x y z
N MET A 1 -7.01 -52.66 97.71
CA MET A 1 -6.47 -52.68 96.31
C MET A 1 -7.55 -52.38 95.29
N LYS A 2 -8.13 -51.19 95.30
CA LYS A 2 -9.21 -50.75 94.30
C LYS A 2 -8.90 -49.46 93.60
N GLN A 3 -7.74 -48.80 93.85
CA GLN A 3 -7.39 -47.53 93.19
C GLN A 3 -6.71 -47.71 91.83
N GLY A 4 -6.09 -48.88 91.58
CA GLY A 4 -5.39 -49.14 90.33
C GLY A 4 -6.33 -49.32 89.10
N THR A 5 -7.55 -49.81 89.34
CA THR A 5 -8.56 -50.07 88.31
C THR A 5 -9.20 -48.78 87.75
N VAL A 6 -9.36 -47.77 88.62
CA VAL A 6 -9.92 -46.49 88.17
C VAL A 6 -8.90 -45.69 87.36
N LEU A 7 -7.68 -45.68 87.88
CA LEU A 7 -6.60 -44.99 87.11
C LEU A 7 -6.37 -45.64 85.73
N THR A 8 -6.33 -46.99 85.72
CA THR A 8 -6.12 -47.70 84.41
C THR A 8 -7.29 -47.46 83.44
N ARG A 9 -8.54 -47.40 83.95
CA ARG A 9 -9.69 -47.07 83.15
C ARG A 9 -9.62 -45.62 82.61
N ALA A 10 -9.20 -44.67 83.45
CA ALA A 10 -9.02 -43.28 83.05
C ALA A 10 -7.96 -43.14 81.98
N VAL A 11 -6.83 -43.82 82.11
CA VAL A 11 -5.76 -43.81 81.11
C VAL A 11 -6.21 -44.47 79.80
N MET A 12 -6.93 -45.58 79.86
CA MET A 12 -7.47 -46.23 78.65
C MET A 12 -8.53 -45.34 77.95
N LEU A 13 -9.38 -44.63 78.67
CA LEU A 13 -10.34 -43.68 78.11
C LEU A 13 -9.63 -42.50 77.46
N LEU A 14 -8.56 -42.00 78.04
CA LEU A 14 -7.79 -40.90 77.53
C LEU A 14 -7.05 -41.30 76.23
N LEU A 15 -6.46 -42.50 76.19
CA LEU A 15 -5.86 -43.08 75.01
C LEU A 15 -6.88 -43.28 73.88
N PHE A 16 -8.05 -43.84 74.23
CA PHE A 16 -9.15 -44.01 73.25
C PHE A 16 -9.62 -42.67 72.67
N ALA A 17 -9.79 -41.65 73.52
CA ALA A 17 -10.15 -40.31 73.07
C ALA A 17 -9.09 -39.69 72.17
N ALA A 18 -7.80 -39.89 72.48
CA ALA A 18 -6.69 -39.41 71.62
C ALA A 18 -6.67 -40.08 70.23
N VAL A 19 -6.92 -41.40 70.19
CA VAL A 19 -7.01 -42.16 68.94
C VAL A 19 -8.26 -41.70 68.12
N CYS A 20 -9.38 -41.51 68.78
CA CYS A 20 -10.57 -40.99 68.10
C CYS A 20 -10.35 -39.56 67.54
N ALA A 21 -9.72 -38.68 68.32
CA ALA A 21 -9.33 -37.34 67.88
C ALA A 21 -8.38 -37.37 66.67
N TYR A 22 -7.38 -38.27 66.71
CA TYR A 22 -6.46 -38.44 65.57
C TYR A 22 -7.20 -38.86 64.29
N PHE A 23 -8.08 -39.87 64.38
CA PHE A 23 -8.87 -40.31 63.24
C PHE A 23 -9.85 -39.23 62.75
N ALA A 24 -10.43 -38.47 63.67
CA ALA A 24 -11.30 -37.36 63.29
C ALA A 24 -10.54 -36.27 62.52
N VAL A 25 -9.31 -35.91 62.99
CA VAL A 25 -8.45 -34.93 62.27
C VAL A 25 -7.98 -35.48 60.93
N ALA A 26 -7.56 -36.75 60.91
CA ALA A 26 -7.11 -37.39 59.67
C ALA A 26 -8.26 -37.48 58.62
N ALA A 27 -9.46 -37.87 59.08
CA ALA A 27 -10.63 -37.85 58.19
C ALA A 27 -10.98 -36.45 57.73
N TRP A 28 -10.95 -35.43 58.62
CA TRP A 28 -11.15 -34.04 58.26
C TRP A 28 -10.16 -33.56 57.21
N GLN A 29 -8.86 -33.85 57.38
CA GLN A 29 -7.82 -33.50 56.40
C GLN A 29 -8.04 -34.21 55.06
N SER A 30 -8.44 -35.50 55.10
CA SER A 30 -8.68 -36.26 53.86
C SER A 30 -9.86 -35.70 53.05
N PHE A 31 -10.94 -35.27 53.74
CA PHE A 31 -12.09 -34.68 53.08
C PHE A 31 -11.91 -33.21 52.65
N HIS A 32 -10.92 -32.51 53.24
CA HIS A 32 -10.64 -31.09 52.91
C HIS A 32 -9.32 -30.91 52.16
N GLN A 33 -8.71 -31.98 51.64
CA GLN A 33 -7.63 -31.85 50.68
C GLN A 33 -8.20 -31.28 49.41
N SER A 34 -7.78 -30.05 49.09
CA SER A 34 -8.06 -29.45 47.82
C SER A 34 -7.52 -30.33 46.70
N GLU A 35 -8.37 -30.97 45.97
CA GLU A 35 -8.00 -31.62 44.69
C GLU A 35 -7.44 -30.53 43.77
N TYR A 36 -6.18 -30.64 43.46
CA TYR A 36 -5.56 -29.76 42.45
C TYR A 36 -6.09 -30.18 41.08
N THR A 37 -7.16 -29.51 40.64
CA THR A 37 -7.65 -29.67 39.27
C THR A 37 -6.72 -28.88 38.34
N MET A 38 -5.92 -29.56 37.53
CA MET A 38 -5.24 -28.96 36.39
C MET A 38 -6.27 -28.77 35.28
N ALA A 39 -6.42 -27.49 34.82
CA ALA A 39 -7.14 -27.20 33.61
C ALA A 39 -6.39 -27.84 32.44
N THR A 40 -6.98 -28.84 31.82
CA THR A 40 -6.46 -29.41 30.58
C THR A 40 -6.98 -28.56 29.44
N TYR A 41 -6.08 -27.92 28.74
CA TYR A 41 -6.41 -27.24 27.49
C TYR A 41 -6.39 -28.28 26.36
N ALA A 42 -7.49 -28.40 25.64
CA ALA A 42 -7.50 -29.13 24.38
C ALA A 42 -6.70 -28.30 23.37
N TYR A 43 -5.49 -28.70 23.07
CA TYR A 43 -4.68 -28.14 22.01
C TYR A 43 -4.94 -28.93 20.74
N THR A 44 -5.57 -28.30 19.75
CA THR A 44 -5.64 -28.87 18.41
C THR A 44 -4.29 -28.64 17.75
N VAL A 45 -3.55 -29.69 17.55
CA VAL A 45 -2.36 -29.65 16.69
C VAL A 45 -2.88 -29.75 15.27
N ASP A 46 -2.75 -28.66 14.51
CA ASP A 46 -2.94 -28.71 13.08
C ASP A 46 -1.81 -29.55 12.48
N ASP A 47 -2.19 -30.54 11.71
CA ASP A 47 -1.23 -31.35 10.93
C ASP A 47 -0.82 -30.47 9.71
N ALA A 48 0.12 -29.56 9.96
CA ALA A 48 0.60 -28.63 8.96
C ALA A 48 1.74 -29.27 8.17
N VAL A 49 1.59 -29.28 6.86
CA VAL A 49 2.65 -29.70 5.94
C VAL A 49 3.30 -28.43 5.37
N GLU A 50 4.60 -28.27 5.63
CA GLU A 50 5.38 -27.22 4.99
C GLU A 50 5.74 -27.62 3.57
N ALA A 51 5.39 -26.78 2.60
CA ALA A 51 5.71 -27.01 1.21
C ALA A 51 6.23 -25.72 0.56
N THR A 52 7.24 -25.88 -0.29
CA THR A 52 7.71 -24.80 -1.18
C THR A 52 7.07 -24.98 -2.54
N GLY A 53 6.52 -23.90 -3.07
CA GLY A 53 5.81 -23.96 -4.36
C GLY A 53 5.81 -22.62 -5.08
N LEU A 54 5.15 -22.59 -6.23
CA LEU A 54 4.99 -21.41 -7.07
C LEU A 54 3.55 -20.92 -7.05
N LEU A 55 3.40 -19.61 -7.03
CA LEU A 55 2.11 -18.95 -7.26
C LEU A 55 1.91 -18.77 -8.76
N VAL A 56 0.77 -19.25 -9.26
CA VAL A 56 0.40 -19.22 -10.68
C VAL A 56 -0.83 -18.36 -10.86
N ARG A 57 -0.74 -17.43 -11.77
CA ARG A 57 -1.84 -16.55 -12.18
C ARG A 57 -1.78 -16.34 -13.68
N GLN A 58 -2.86 -15.79 -14.23
CA GLN A 58 -2.87 -15.37 -15.62
C GLN A 58 -2.15 -14.02 -15.72
N GLU A 59 -0.95 -14.03 -16.27
CA GLU A 59 -0.08 -12.88 -16.42
C GLU A 59 0.31 -12.67 -17.87
N GLU A 60 0.48 -11.42 -18.27
CA GLU A 60 0.92 -11.03 -19.60
C GLU A 60 2.03 -10.00 -19.49
N VAL A 61 3.21 -10.30 -20.04
CA VAL A 61 4.35 -9.40 -20.02
C VAL A 61 4.12 -8.25 -20.99
N ILE A 62 4.36 -7.04 -20.52
CA ILE A 62 4.28 -5.82 -21.32
C ILE A 62 5.69 -5.48 -21.80
N LEU A 63 5.90 -5.50 -23.11
CA LEU A 63 7.19 -5.21 -23.73
C LEU A 63 7.22 -3.80 -24.29
N SER A 64 8.37 -3.14 -24.20
CA SER A 64 8.61 -1.84 -24.82
C SER A 64 8.71 -1.91 -26.35
N GLY A 65 9.06 -3.07 -26.88
CA GLY A 65 9.31 -3.24 -28.30
C GLY A 65 10.58 -2.54 -28.84
N GLN A 66 11.25 -1.74 -28.03
CA GLN A 66 12.47 -1.00 -28.39
C GLN A 66 13.48 -1.05 -27.25
N ALA A 67 14.67 -1.58 -27.51
CA ALA A 67 15.69 -1.81 -26.48
C ALA A 67 16.40 -0.54 -25.96
N ALA A 68 16.25 0.60 -26.64
CA ALA A 68 17.03 1.83 -26.34
C ALA A 68 16.19 3.04 -25.91
N ALA A 69 14.89 2.85 -25.67
CA ALA A 69 14.01 3.93 -25.28
C ALA A 69 14.03 4.16 -23.76
N ILE A 70 13.89 5.43 -23.36
CA ILE A 70 13.62 5.78 -21.97
C ILE A 70 12.15 5.46 -21.71
N VAL A 71 11.90 4.62 -20.71
CA VAL A 71 10.56 4.15 -20.35
C VAL A 71 10.08 4.90 -19.10
N ASP A 72 8.93 5.53 -19.20
CA ASP A 72 8.23 6.18 -18.09
C ASP A 72 6.93 5.42 -17.80
N VAL A 73 6.92 4.70 -16.68
CA VAL A 73 5.79 3.86 -16.27
C VAL A 73 4.78 4.72 -15.50
N ILE A 74 3.50 4.64 -15.88
CA ILE A 74 2.44 5.48 -15.33
C ILE A 74 1.77 4.84 -14.12
N PRO A 75 1.27 3.56 -14.20
CA PRO A 75 0.49 2.99 -13.11
C PRO A 75 1.38 2.57 -11.95
N ASP A 76 0.84 2.74 -10.75
CA ASP A 76 1.42 2.22 -9.53
C ASP A 76 1.32 0.70 -9.44
N GLN A 77 2.15 0.10 -8.57
CA GLN A 77 2.12 -1.34 -8.30
C GLN A 77 0.74 -1.77 -7.78
N GLY A 78 0.10 -2.70 -8.48
CA GLY A 78 -1.23 -3.21 -8.15
C GLY A 78 -2.40 -2.36 -8.69
N GLU A 79 -2.12 -1.24 -9.33
CA GLU A 79 -3.14 -0.39 -9.93
C GLU A 79 -3.90 -1.11 -11.05
N LYS A 80 -5.21 -0.85 -11.15
CA LYS A 80 -6.05 -1.43 -12.20
C LYS A 80 -5.96 -0.59 -13.47
N VAL A 81 -5.59 -1.26 -14.56
CA VAL A 81 -5.53 -0.68 -15.90
C VAL A 81 -6.67 -1.26 -16.75
N ASN A 82 -7.38 -0.40 -17.45
CA ASN A 82 -8.42 -0.81 -18.38
C ASN A 82 -7.84 -1.23 -19.73
N ALA A 83 -8.57 -2.05 -20.47
CA ALA A 83 -8.23 -2.38 -21.86
C ALA A 83 -8.11 -1.10 -22.69
N GLY A 84 -7.06 -0.98 -23.49
CA GLY A 84 -6.69 0.24 -24.23
C GLY A 84 -5.98 1.30 -23.40
N GLY A 85 -5.84 1.09 -22.07
CA GLY A 85 -5.14 2.01 -21.17
C GLY A 85 -3.65 2.08 -21.47
N THR A 86 -3.06 3.27 -21.28
CA THR A 86 -1.63 3.49 -21.43
C THR A 86 -0.93 3.13 -20.13
N VAL A 87 0.07 2.25 -20.19
CA VAL A 87 0.86 1.80 -19.03
C VAL A 87 2.23 2.45 -18.98
N ALA A 88 2.76 2.87 -20.10
CA ALA A 88 4.03 3.59 -20.14
C ALA A 88 4.13 4.48 -21.37
N TYR A 89 5.03 5.44 -21.30
CA TYR A 89 5.49 6.19 -22.43
C TYR A 89 6.94 5.84 -22.74
N LEU A 90 7.22 5.63 -24.03
CA LEU A 90 8.59 5.50 -24.53
C LEU A 90 9.02 6.86 -25.06
N TYR A 91 10.12 7.38 -24.54
CA TYR A 91 10.75 8.58 -25.07
C TYR A 91 11.93 8.22 -25.95
N ARG A 92 12.05 8.89 -27.07
CA ARG A 92 13.12 8.65 -28.04
C ARG A 92 14.51 8.88 -27.46
N ASP A 93 14.64 9.95 -26.65
CA ASP A 93 15.89 10.38 -26.04
C ASP A 93 15.63 11.21 -24.75
N GLU A 94 16.68 11.57 -24.03
CA GLU A 94 16.63 12.41 -22.82
C GLU A 94 15.97 13.76 -23.08
N ALA A 95 16.22 14.37 -24.25
CA ALA A 95 15.63 15.65 -24.62
C ALA A 95 14.10 15.55 -24.80
N ALA A 96 13.61 14.41 -25.29
CA ALA A 96 12.17 14.13 -25.37
C ALA A 96 11.52 14.03 -23.99
N LEU A 97 12.17 13.36 -23.04
CA LEU A 97 11.70 13.29 -21.66
C LEU A 97 11.69 14.68 -21.00
N GLU A 98 12.74 15.47 -21.20
CA GLU A 98 12.82 16.82 -20.63
C GLU A 98 11.73 17.74 -21.21
N ARG A 99 11.49 17.70 -22.53
CA ARG A 99 10.37 18.44 -23.16
C ARG A 99 9.02 18.04 -22.56
N LYS A 100 8.83 16.77 -22.24
CA LYS A 100 7.57 16.31 -21.59
C LYS A 100 7.42 16.87 -20.18
N ARG A 101 8.51 16.92 -19.42
CA ARG A 101 8.51 17.53 -18.08
C ARG A 101 8.21 19.03 -18.16
N GLU A 102 8.78 19.71 -19.13
CA GLU A 102 8.55 21.14 -19.35
C GLU A 102 7.10 21.41 -19.74
N LEU A 103 6.54 20.61 -20.67
CA LEU A 103 5.11 20.68 -21.03
C LEU A 103 4.21 20.53 -19.81
N ARG A 104 4.49 19.53 -18.94
CA ARG A 104 3.72 19.33 -17.71
C ARG A 104 3.85 20.51 -16.74
N THR A 105 5.02 21.09 -16.64
CA THR A 105 5.26 22.27 -15.80
C THR A 105 4.44 23.47 -16.28
N LEU A 106 4.43 23.71 -17.60
CA LEU A 106 3.63 24.77 -18.22
C LEU A 106 2.12 24.51 -18.03
N GLU A 107 1.65 23.27 -18.15
CA GLU A 107 0.25 22.92 -17.89
C GLU A 107 -0.14 23.26 -16.45
N LEU A 108 0.66 22.87 -15.47
CA LEU A 108 0.40 23.17 -14.05
C LEU A 108 0.44 24.67 -13.75
N GLU A 109 1.38 25.40 -14.33
CA GLU A 109 1.48 26.85 -14.18
C GLU A 109 0.25 27.54 -14.79
N ARG A 110 -0.16 27.12 -15.99
CA ARG A 110 -1.37 27.59 -16.65
C ARG A 110 -2.62 27.36 -15.80
N GLU A 111 -2.78 26.17 -15.27
CA GLU A 111 -3.93 25.82 -14.42
C GLU A 111 -3.99 26.69 -13.16
N GLN A 112 -2.85 26.94 -12.51
CA GLN A 112 -2.77 27.83 -11.36
C GLN A 112 -3.15 29.27 -11.70
N LEU A 113 -2.72 29.78 -12.86
CA LEU A 113 -3.07 31.10 -13.33
C LEU A 113 -4.57 31.22 -13.63
N ILE A 114 -5.15 30.27 -14.34
CA ILE A 114 -6.60 30.20 -14.63
C ILE A 114 -7.41 30.13 -13.33
N TYR A 115 -7.00 29.27 -12.38
CA TYR A 115 -7.66 29.18 -11.09
C TYR A 115 -7.61 30.52 -10.33
N SER A 116 -6.51 31.26 -10.41
CA SER A 116 -6.39 32.56 -9.79
C SER A 116 -7.29 33.62 -10.45
N LEU A 117 -7.53 33.53 -11.76
CA LEU A 117 -8.49 34.40 -12.47
C LEU A 117 -9.94 34.09 -12.08
N GLN A 118 -10.32 32.83 -12.01
CA GLN A 118 -11.71 32.41 -11.70
C GLN A 118 -12.17 32.81 -10.31
N ARG A 119 -11.27 32.85 -9.32
CA ARG A 119 -11.57 33.28 -7.95
C ARG A 119 -11.50 34.80 -7.75
N GLY A 120 -11.25 35.58 -8.79
CA GLY A 120 -10.98 37.00 -8.75
C GLY A 120 -12.19 37.95 -8.78
N ASP A 121 -13.36 37.57 -8.28
CA ASP A 121 -14.63 38.31 -8.49
C ASP A 121 -14.83 39.57 -7.62
N THR A 122 -13.93 39.94 -6.75
CA THR A 122 -14.07 41.18 -5.96
C THR A 122 -12.77 41.92 -5.83
N GLY A 123 -12.73 43.13 -6.37
CA GLY A 123 -11.66 44.12 -6.32
C GLY A 123 -10.38 43.75 -5.56
N TRP A 124 -9.28 43.80 -6.25
CA TRP A 124 -7.95 43.43 -5.76
C TRP A 124 -7.50 44.38 -4.63
N ASP A 125 -8.05 44.19 -3.44
CA ASP A 125 -7.63 44.90 -2.24
C ASP A 125 -6.37 44.20 -1.68
N ASN A 126 -5.22 44.84 -1.85
CA ASN A 126 -3.91 44.34 -1.41
C ASN A 126 -3.86 44.05 0.09
N ALA A 127 -4.60 44.79 0.91
CA ALA A 127 -4.62 44.59 2.36
C ALA A 127 -5.36 43.30 2.72
N ARG A 128 -6.51 43.04 2.06
CA ARG A 128 -7.27 41.80 2.24
C ARG A 128 -6.54 40.58 1.68
N LEU A 129 -5.89 40.71 0.49
CA LEU A 129 -5.06 39.66 -0.07
C LEU A 129 -3.91 39.30 0.88
N GLY A 130 -3.26 40.31 1.50
CA GLY A 130 -2.20 40.06 2.48
C GLY A 130 -2.70 39.24 3.65
N GLN A 131 -3.86 39.58 4.22
CA GLN A 131 -4.45 38.81 5.33
C GLN A 131 -4.83 37.38 4.89
N SER A 132 -5.49 37.23 3.75
CA SER A 132 -5.87 35.93 3.21
C SER A 132 -4.66 35.00 2.97
N ILE A 133 -3.51 35.55 2.55
CA ILE A 133 -2.27 34.81 2.38
C ILE A 133 -1.77 34.28 3.73
N VAL A 134 -1.79 35.15 4.76
CA VAL A 134 -1.38 34.74 6.13
C VAL A 134 -2.31 33.65 6.66
N ASP A 135 -3.62 33.80 6.51
CA ASP A 135 -4.62 32.83 6.97
C ASP A 135 -4.46 31.48 6.26
N ALA A 136 -4.23 31.50 4.95
CA ALA A 136 -3.98 30.29 4.17
C ALA A 136 -2.66 29.59 4.57
N MET A 137 -1.61 30.36 4.86
CA MET A 137 -0.33 29.83 5.35
C MET A 137 -0.48 29.17 6.73
N VAL A 138 -1.25 29.80 7.63
CA VAL A 138 -1.55 29.24 8.95
C VAL A 138 -2.36 27.94 8.80
N GLY A 139 -3.35 27.92 7.91
CA GLY A 139 -4.12 26.72 7.60
C GLY A 139 -3.24 25.57 7.13
N LEU A 140 -2.39 25.80 6.13
CA LEU A 140 -1.43 24.83 5.61
C LEU A 140 -0.49 24.28 6.69
N LYS A 141 0.07 25.20 7.50
CA LYS A 141 0.93 24.81 8.62
C LYS A 141 0.20 23.95 9.64
N THR A 142 -1.05 24.25 9.92
CA THR A 142 -1.90 23.51 10.86
C THR A 142 -2.20 22.10 10.30
N SER A 143 -2.64 21.99 9.05
CA SER A 143 -2.88 20.69 8.39
C SER A 143 -1.62 19.82 8.37
N ALA A 144 -0.48 20.40 8.03
CA ALA A 144 0.81 19.70 8.05
C ALA A 144 1.23 19.24 9.47
N ALA A 145 1.00 20.08 10.49
CA ALA A 145 1.36 19.77 11.88
C ALA A 145 0.51 18.62 12.48
N TYR A 146 -0.76 18.52 12.06
CA TYR A 146 -1.67 17.45 12.50
C TYR A 146 -1.65 16.22 11.58
N GLY A 147 -0.88 16.25 10.49
CA GLY A 147 -0.83 15.15 9.50
C GLY A 147 -2.15 14.98 8.74
N ASP A 148 -3.01 16.00 8.72
CA ASP A 148 -4.23 15.99 7.93
C ASP A 148 -3.92 16.39 6.48
N LEU A 149 -3.81 15.38 5.63
CA LEU A 149 -3.57 15.55 4.20
C LEU A 149 -4.86 15.69 3.38
N THR A 150 -6.02 15.60 4.03
CA THR A 150 -7.32 15.73 3.36
C THR A 150 -7.50 17.16 2.87
N GLY A 151 -7.60 17.33 1.55
CA GLY A 151 -7.74 18.66 0.95
C GLY A 151 -6.47 19.53 0.97
N LEU A 152 -5.29 18.96 1.29
CA LEU A 152 -4.02 19.70 1.27
C LEU A 152 -3.72 20.28 -0.12
N GLU A 153 -4.03 19.55 -1.18
CA GLU A 153 -3.83 20.00 -2.56
C GLU A 153 -4.65 21.26 -2.87
N ASP A 154 -5.93 21.28 -2.51
CA ASP A 154 -6.80 22.44 -2.65
C ASP A 154 -6.31 23.64 -1.82
N GLN A 155 -5.80 23.39 -0.62
CA GLN A 155 -5.23 24.46 0.23
C GLN A 155 -3.97 25.04 -0.40
N VAL A 156 -3.07 24.20 -0.95
CA VAL A 156 -1.86 24.64 -1.65
C VAL A 156 -2.22 25.42 -2.91
N LEU A 157 -3.17 24.96 -3.70
CA LEU A 157 -3.64 25.62 -4.91
C LEU A 157 -4.27 26.99 -4.57
N SER A 158 -5.08 27.03 -3.53
CA SER A 158 -5.68 28.27 -3.01
C SER A 158 -4.61 29.27 -2.55
N PHE A 159 -3.63 28.83 -1.77
CA PHE A 159 -2.52 29.65 -1.32
C PHE A 159 -1.71 30.22 -2.49
N LYS A 160 -1.32 29.37 -3.45
CA LYS A 160 -0.60 29.79 -4.65
C LYS A 160 -1.38 30.85 -5.44
N SER A 161 -2.70 30.65 -5.61
CA SER A 161 -3.55 31.62 -6.32
C SER A 161 -3.56 32.99 -5.65
N LEU A 162 -3.60 33.03 -4.32
CA LEU A 162 -3.55 34.31 -3.56
C LEU A 162 -2.21 35.02 -3.75
N VAL A 163 -1.10 34.28 -3.76
CA VAL A 163 0.25 34.82 -3.98
C VAL A 163 0.38 35.39 -5.39
N ILE A 164 -0.09 34.68 -6.42
CA ILE A 164 -0.08 35.12 -7.81
C ILE A 164 -0.91 36.40 -7.96
N ARG A 165 -2.11 36.43 -7.39
CA ARG A 165 -2.99 37.60 -7.42
C ARG A 165 -2.35 38.83 -6.75
N ARG A 166 -1.64 38.64 -5.63
CA ARG A 166 -0.92 39.73 -4.97
C ARG A 166 0.22 40.26 -5.84
N GLY A 167 0.96 39.38 -6.52
CA GLY A 167 2.01 39.78 -7.46
C GLY A 167 1.43 40.60 -8.62
N ALA A 168 0.35 40.13 -9.23
CA ALA A 168 -0.31 40.78 -10.35
C ALA A 168 -1.01 42.10 -9.96
N SER A 169 -1.51 42.22 -8.73
CA SER A 169 -2.18 43.45 -8.27
C SER A 169 -1.26 44.68 -8.26
N SER A 170 0.05 44.46 -8.28
CA SER A 170 1.07 45.53 -8.32
C SER A 170 1.37 46.02 -9.74
N ALA A 171 0.96 45.26 -10.80
CA ALA A 171 1.44 45.44 -12.17
C ALA A 171 0.32 45.66 -13.22
N GLY A 172 -0.91 45.27 -13.01
CA GLY A 172 -1.98 45.40 -14.01
C GLY A 172 -3.16 44.47 -13.76
N GLY A 173 -3.11 43.72 -12.69
CA GLY A 173 -4.21 42.92 -12.20
C GLY A 173 -4.53 41.70 -13.08
N ALA A 174 -5.80 41.48 -13.36
CA ALA A 174 -6.26 40.32 -14.14
C ALA A 174 -5.73 40.30 -15.59
N ALA A 175 -5.47 41.46 -16.19
CA ALA A 175 -4.93 41.57 -17.54
C ALA A 175 -3.52 40.98 -17.65
N ASP A 176 -2.68 41.20 -16.65
CA ASP A 176 -1.31 40.64 -16.63
C ASP A 176 -1.31 39.12 -16.48
N ILE A 177 -2.21 38.60 -15.66
CA ILE A 177 -2.37 37.13 -15.55
C ILE A 177 -2.87 36.55 -16.88
N GLN A 178 -3.82 37.22 -17.53
CA GLN A 178 -4.32 36.79 -18.85
C GLN A 178 -3.21 36.78 -19.90
N ALA A 179 -2.40 37.85 -19.97
CA ALA A 179 -1.27 37.91 -20.89
C ALA A 179 -0.22 36.79 -20.60
N LYS A 180 -0.02 36.44 -19.31
CA LYS A 180 0.87 35.34 -18.94
C LYS A 180 0.31 33.98 -19.35
N VAL A 181 -1.01 33.77 -19.25
CA VAL A 181 -1.68 32.55 -19.75
C VAL A 181 -1.50 32.42 -21.26
N GLU A 182 -1.68 33.51 -22.02
CA GLU A 182 -1.47 33.51 -23.48
C GLU A 182 -0.02 33.23 -23.87
N GLU A 183 0.95 33.75 -23.12
CA GLU A 183 2.37 33.45 -23.31
C GLU A 183 2.65 31.95 -23.08
N ILE A 184 2.14 31.37 -21.99
CA ILE A 184 2.28 29.95 -21.67
C ILE A 184 1.60 29.08 -22.74
N ASP A 185 0.40 29.45 -23.20
CA ASP A 185 -0.29 28.73 -24.26
C ASP A 185 0.53 28.70 -25.57
N ALA A 186 1.20 29.80 -25.91
CA ALA A 186 2.09 29.88 -27.07
C ALA A 186 3.35 28.99 -26.90
N GLN A 187 3.97 29.02 -25.71
CA GLN A 187 5.13 28.18 -25.40
C GLN A 187 4.75 26.69 -25.41
N HIS A 188 3.62 26.33 -24.78
CA HIS A 188 3.10 24.97 -24.77
C HIS A 188 2.84 24.45 -26.20
N ALA A 189 2.18 25.24 -27.04
CA ALA A 189 1.92 24.87 -28.44
C ALA A 189 3.22 24.65 -29.23
N ALA A 190 4.23 25.50 -29.07
CA ALA A 190 5.53 25.36 -29.72
C ALA A 190 6.28 24.09 -29.28
N LEU A 191 6.31 23.81 -27.97
CA LEU A 191 6.93 22.59 -27.43
C LEU A 191 6.15 21.34 -27.84
N GLN A 192 4.82 21.39 -27.84
CA GLN A 192 3.99 20.27 -28.27
C GLN A 192 4.18 19.93 -29.75
N ALA A 193 4.32 20.94 -30.59
CA ALA A 193 4.65 20.76 -32.02
C ALA A 193 6.03 20.10 -32.19
N ALA A 194 7.02 20.48 -31.38
CA ALA A 194 8.36 19.88 -31.39
C ALA A 194 8.37 18.45 -30.86
N ALA A 195 7.45 18.13 -29.90
CA ALA A 195 7.35 16.83 -29.24
C ALA A 195 6.50 15.81 -30.02
N GLY A 196 5.89 16.18 -31.12
CA GLY A 196 4.85 15.38 -31.81
C GLY A 196 5.22 13.95 -32.22
N GLN A 197 6.52 13.58 -32.22
CA GLN A 197 7.01 12.24 -32.54
C GLN A 197 8.01 11.70 -31.48
N ASP A 198 8.13 12.36 -30.38
CA ASP A 198 9.12 12.02 -29.35
C ASP A 198 8.63 10.93 -28.39
N THR A 199 7.35 10.66 -28.39
CA THR A 199 6.72 9.81 -27.38
C THR A 199 5.82 8.77 -28.02
N THR A 200 6.04 7.51 -27.67
CA THR A 200 5.20 6.38 -28.10
C THR A 200 4.50 5.80 -26.87
N PRO A 201 3.16 5.80 -26.81
CA PRO A 201 2.44 5.17 -25.70
C PRO A 201 2.45 3.65 -25.83
N ILE A 202 2.75 2.94 -24.75
CA ILE A 202 2.53 1.50 -24.61
C ILE A 202 1.16 1.30 -24.00
N ARG A 203 0.28 0.60 -24.72
CA ARG A 203 -1.08 0.31 -24.30
C ARG A 203 -1.26 -1.19 -24.10
N VAL A 204 -2.15 -1.55 -23.20
CA VAL A 204 -2.55 -2.94 -22.94
C VAL A 204 -3.87 -3.25 -23.63
N ASP A 205 -3.98 -4.46 -24.20
CA ASP A 205 -5.20 -4.90 -24.91
C ASP A 205 -6.27 -5.42 -23.96
N LYS A 206 -5.87 -5.82 -22.74
CA LYS A 206 -6.76 -6.37 -21.72
C LYS A 206 -6.76 -5.51 -20.47
N SER A 207 -7.83 -5.61 -19.68
CA SER A 207 -7.87 -5.03 -18.34
C SER A 207 -7.19 -5.97 -17.34
N GLY A 208 -6.52 -5.39 -16.34
CA GLY A 208 -5.84 -6.16 -15.30
C GLY A 208 -5.20 -5.26 -14.25
N SER A 209 -4.50 -5.86 -13.29
CA SER A 209 -3.68 -5.14 -12.34
C SER A 209 -2.23 -5.11 -12.82
N PHE A 210 -1.64 -3.93 -12.82
CA PHE A 210 -0.26 -3.72 -13.25
C PHE A 210 0.74 -4.18 -12.17
N SER A 211 1.86 -4.77 -12.61
CA SER A 211 3.03 -5.04 -11.79
C SER A 211 4.29 -4.64 -12.53
N ALA A 212 5.11 -3.80 -11.89
CA ALA A 212 6.37 -3.35 -12.47
C ALA A 212 7.45 -4.44 -12.55
N VAL A 213 7.23 -5.59 -11.89
CA VAL A 213 8.19 -6.69 -11.83
C VAL A 213 7.72 -7.84 -12.73
N ALA A 214 8.47 -8.09 -13.80
CA ALA A 214 8.40 -9.32 -14.57
C ALA A 214 9.53 -10.24 -14.09
N ASP A 215 9.22 -11.51 -13.79
CA ASP A 215 10.17 -12.45 -13.21
C ASP A 215 10.60 -13.56 -14.20
N GLY A 216 10.01 -13.57 -15.40
CA GLY A 216 10.30 -14.53 -16.46
C GLY A 216 9.53 -15.85 -16.34
N TYR A 217 8.72 -16.03 -15.30
CA TYR A 217 7.84 -17.19 -15.16
C TYR A 217 6.52 -17.05 -15.92
N GLU A 218 6.14 -15.86 -16.34
CA GLU A 218 4.84 -15.54 -16.93
C GLU A 218 4.49 -16.39 -18.17
N ALA A 219 5.51 -16.70 -18.98
CA ALA A 219 5.35 -17.57 -20.14
C ALA A 219 5.64 -19.05 -19.85
N LEU A 220 6.32 -19.35 -18.75
CA LEU A 220 6.74 -20.71 -18.39
C LEU A 220 5.72 -21.45 -17.53
N LEU A 221 4.87 -20.72 -16.81
CA LEU A 221 3.91 -21.28 -15.88
C LEU A 221 2.59 -20.52 -15.94
N THR A 222 1.66 -21.07 -16.72
CA THR A 222 0.31 -20.51 -16.87
C THR A 222 -0.73 -21.42 -16.19
N PRO A 223 -1.91 -20.90 -15.82
CA PRO A 223 -2.99 -21.70 -15.23
C PRO A 223 -3.39 -22.91 -16.07
N ASP A 224 -3.33 -22.80 -17.40
CA ASP A 224 -3.71 -23.89 -18.31
C ASP A 224 -2.76 -25.09 -18.21
N MET A 225 -1.50 -24.85 -17.89
CA MET A 225 -0.47 -25.90 -17.75
C MET A 225 -0.63 -26.71 -16.46
N LEU A 226 -1.34 -26.19 -15.45
CA LEU A 226 -1.48 -26.85 -14.15
C LEU A 226 -2.11 -28.23 -14.24
N SER A 227 -2.99 -28.46 -15.22
CA SER A 227 -3.64 -29.76 -15.42
C SER A 227 -2.71 -30.87 -15.92
N THR A 228 -1.57 -30.51 -16.50
CA THR A 228 -0.58 -31.43 -17.07
C THR A 228 0.76 -31.39 -16.37
N LEU A 229 0.94 -30.49 -15.41
CA LEU A 229 2.21 -30.25 -14.68
C LEU A 229 2.52 -31.47 -13.80
N THR A 230 3.69 -32.07 -14.00
CA THR A 230 4.18 -33.17 -13.15
C THR A 230 5.07 -32.63 -12.01
N VAL A 231 5.25 -33.47 -10.98
CA VAL A 231 6.18 -33.14 -9.87
C VAL A 231 7.60 -32.91 -10.37
N SER A 232 8.02 -33.64 -11.38
CA SER A 232 9.34 -33.49 -12.03
C SER A 232 9.46 -32.14 -12.71
N ASP A 233 8.42 -31.68 -13.42
CA ASP A 233 8.39 -30.38 -14.09
C ASP A 233 8.41 -29.24 -13.09
N LEU A 234 7.63 -29.36 -12.01
CA LEU A 234 7.61 -28.36 -10.94
C LEU A 234 8.98 -28.23 -10.26
N THR A 235 9.63 -29.36 -9.97
CA THR A 235 10.97 -29.36 -9.39
C THR A 235 11.99 -28.70 -10.32
N ALA A 236 11.90 -28.98 -11.62
CA ALA A 236 12.74 -28.36 -12.63
C ALA A 236 12.48 -26.85 -12.75
N LEU A 237 11.22 -26.41 -12.65
CA LEU A 237 10.86 -24.98 -12.65
C LEU A 237 11.37 -24.27 -11.40
N LEU A 238 11.25 -24.86 -10.22
CA LEU A 238 11.78 -24.31 -8.96
C LEU A 238 13.30 -24.16 -8.97
N ALA A 239 14.01 -25.06 -9.69
CA ALA A 239 15.46 -24.99 -9.85
C ALA A 239 15.90 -23.93 -10.89
N ARG A 240 15.00 -23.46 -11.75
CA ARG A 240 15.28 -22.41 -12.73
C ARG A 240 15.29 -21.04 -12.05
N LYS A 241 16.09 -20.14 -12.60
CA LYS A 241 16.04 -18.71 -12.33
C LYS A 241 15.83 -18.00 -13.67
N PRO A 242 14.60 -17.96 -14.18
CA PRO A 242 14.35 -17.29 -15.43
C PRO A 242 14.62 -15.78 -15.25
N GLU A 243 15.02 -15.16 -16.32
CA GLU A 243 15.21 -13.73 -16.38
C GLU A 243 14.01 -13.10 -17.08
N ALA A 244 13.68 -11.87 -16.67
CA ALA A 244 12.65 -11.10 -17.33
C ALA A 244 12.99 -10.94 -18.81
N PRO A 245 12.01 -10.99 -19.72
CA PRO A 245 12.25 -10.73 -21.14
C PRO A 245 12.89 -9.36 -21.35
N GLU A 246 13.81 -9.29 -22.31
CA GLU A 246 14.45 -8.02 -22.66
C GLU A 246 13.42 -6.98 -23.11
N GLY A 247 13.51 -5.77 -22.59
CA GLY A 247 12.54 -4.71 -22.84
C GLY A 247 11.22 -4.85 -22.08
N ALA A 248 11.16 -5.71 -21.06
CA ALA A 248 9.98 -5.80 -20.20
C ALA A 248 9.80 -4.49 -19.41
N VAL A 249 8.62 -3.88 -19.55
CA VAL A 249 8.17 -2.70 -18.80
C VAL A 249 7.50 -3.09 -17.49
N GLY A 250 6.94 -4.29 -17.47
CA GLY A 250 6.19 -4.87 -16.37
C GLY A 250 5.30 -6.00 -16.88
N LYS A 251 4.32 -6.37 -16.06
CA LYS A 251 3.31 -7.37 -16.42
C LYS A 251 1.91 -6.94 -16.00
N LEU A 252 0.93 -7.47 -16.70
CA LEU A 252 -0.49 -7.30 -16.41
C LEU A 252 -1.05 -8.60 -15.85
N ILE A 253 -1.67 -8.55 -14.69
CA ILE A 253 -2.35 -9.66 -14.04
C ILE A 253 -3.82 -9.57 -14.46
N THR A 254 -4.24 -10.46 -15.37
CA THR A 254 -5.56 -10.37 -16.02
C THR A 254 -6.64 -11.18 -15.32
N SER A 255 -6.28 -12.03 -14.35
CA SER A 255 -7.22 -12.84 -13.57
C SER A 255 -7.10 -12.60 -12.08
N SER A 256 -8.22 -12.60 -11.37
CA SER A 256 -8.27 -12.58 -9.91
C SER A 256 -8.07 -13.97 -9.29
N THR A 257 -8.06 -15.04 -10.09
CA THR A 257 -7.84 -16.41 -9.61
C THR A 257 -6.35 -16.68 -9.48
N TRP A 258 -5.97 -17.17 -8.32
CA TRP A 258 -4.60 -17.53 -7.97
C TRP A 258 -4.54 -19.03 -7.66
N TYR A 259 -3.51 -19.67 -8.11
CA TYR A 259 -3.23 -21.07 -7.82
C TYR A 259 -1.90 -21.17 -7.09
N PHE A 260 -1.83 -22.05 -6.12
CA PHE A 260 -0.56 -22.43 -5.49
C PHE A 260 -0.25 -23.87 -5.88
N THR A 261 0.92 -24.09 -6.46
CA THR A 261 1.39 -25.43 -6.85
C THR A 261 2.65 -25.77 -6.06
N ALA A 262 2.63 -26.93 -5.39
CA ALA A 262 3.72 -27.43 -4.59
C ALA A 262 3.83 -28.95 -4.73
N ALA A 263 5.04 -29.50 -4.56
CA ALA A 263 5.26 -30.92 -4.39
C ALA A 263 5.13 -31.27 -2.90
N LEU A 264 4.28 -32.26 -2.60
CA LEU A 264 4.05 -32.79 -1.26
C LEU A 264 4.64 -34.21 -1.14
#